data_8f2007aeed1c3046afa8af96ee7f8ba2
#
_entry.id   8f2007aeed1c3046afa8af96ee7f8ba2
#
_cell.length_a   1.000
_cell.length_b   1.000
_cell.length_c   1.000
_cell.angle_alpha   90.00
_cell.angle_beta   90.00
_cell.angle_gamma   90.00
#
_symmetry.space_group_name_H-M   'P 1'
#
loop_
_entity.id
_entity.type
_entity.pdbx_description
1 polymer ?
#
loop_
_entity_poly.entity_id
_entity_poly.type
_entity_poly.pdbx_seq_one_letter_code
_entity_poly.pdbx_strand_id
1 'polypeptide(L)'
;NNNLLKIDSPELASLLTQEFNIMWGDGVGGKLDSKFGLQKPLRQPKTIILGNSKITVNFSPISPTQPWNISSNGLIDQTLSTSTKTIDLALFVFSDQQLANTLENLHDQKVQIRALIEPQFAYRPYSEALDMMGFSVSDNCKYEVDNRPWKNPISTVGVPILPQGDLLHHKFAVIDHQTVITGSHNWSQAANNGNDEISIVIENPTVANHFQREFNRLYGKIKTGLPANIQSKIDAEVKQCPQIQEPTSSTISTPTKINLNTATQAELETLPGVGKKLAEKIIIAREQQKFTSLEDVGKIPGISDKTLAKWEGIITW
;
A
#
# COMPACT_ATOMS: atom_id res chain seq x y z
N ASN A 1 -12.04 -2.06 -17.41
CA ASN A 1 -11.36 -3.33 -17.71
C ASN A 1 -11.03 -4.10 -16.44
N ASN A 2 -11.37 -5.37 -16.41
CA ASN A 2 -11.11 -6.33 -15.32
C ASN A 2 -10.56 -7.63 -15.90
N ASN A 3 -9.94 -8.43 -15.04
CA ASN A 3 -9.55 -9.80 -15.35
C ASN A 3 -10.49 -10.79 -14.65
N LEU A 4 -10.58 -12.01 -15.20
CA LEU A 4 -11.29 -13.13 -14.63
C LEU A 4 -10.37 -14.34 -14.61
N LEU A 5 -10.29 -15.01 -13.48
CA LEU A 5 -9.60 -16.29 -13.31
C LEU A 5 -10.61 -17.36 -12.89
N LYS A 6 -10.57 -18.52 -13.57
CA LYS A 6 -11.21 -19.73 -13.11
C LYS A 6 -10.13 -20.67 -12.62
N ILE A 7 -10.18 -21.03 -11.34
CA ILE A 7 -9.22 -21.93 -10.70
C ILE A 7 -10.01 -23.14 -10.17
N ASP A 8 -9.71 -24.31 -10.69
CA ASP A 8 -10.34 -25.55 -10.25
C ASP A 8 -9.50 -26.17 -9.13
N SER A 9 -9.81 -25.79 -7.89
CA SER A 9 -9.13 -26.21 -6.68
C SER A 9 -10.09 -26.29 -5.49
N PRO A 10 -10.43 -27.51 -5.02
CA PRO A 10 -11.27 -27.69 -3.83
C PRO A 10 -10.67 -27.01 -2.58
N GLU A 11 -9.34 -27.03 -2.44
CA GLU A 11 -8.67 -26.39 -1.29
C GLU A 11 -8.84 -24.87 -1.33
N LEU A 12 -8.66 -24.24 -2.49
CA LEU A 12 -8.88 -22.81 -2.66
C LEU A 12 -10.36 -22.45 -2.46
N ALA A 13 -11.27 -23.24 -3.02
CA ALA A 13 -12.70 -23.04 -2.83
C ALA A 13 -13.10 -23.12 -1.36
N SER A 14 -12.54 -24.08 -0.60
CA SER A 14 -12.76 -24.20 0.84
C SER A 14 -12.25 -22.96 1.59
N LEU A 15 -11.07 -22.44 1.27
CA LEU A 15 -10.49 -21.25 1.89
C LEU A 15 -11.38 -20.02 1.62
N LEU A 16 -11.84 -19.82 0.39
CA LEU A 16 -12.74 -18.71 0.03
C LEU A 16 -14.12 -18.84 0.69
N THR A 17 -14.63 -20.06 0.81
CA THR A 17 -15.90 -20.34 1.49
C THR A 17 -15.79 -20.02 2.99
N GLN A 18 -14.65 -20.32 3.63
CA GLN A 18 -14.42 -19.95 5.03
C GLN A 18 -14.43 -18.43 5.22
N GLU A 19 -13.78 -17.67 4.31
CA GLU A 19 -13.81 -16.20 4.36
C GLU A 19 -15.22 -15.66 4.14
N PHE A 20 -15.94 -16.20 3.15
CA PHE A 20 -17.34 -15.84 2.89
C PHE A 20 -18.21 -16.10 4.12
N ASN A 21 -18.10 -17.26 4.76
CA ASN A 21 -18.93 -17.65 5.91
C ASN A 21 -18.69 -16.73 7.13
N ILE A 22 -17.45 -16.25 7.33
CA ILE A 22 -17.15 -15.26 8.38
C ILE A 22 -17.92 -13.95 8.12
N MET A 23 -17.96 -13.49 6.88
CA MET A 23 -18.68 -12.27 6.51
C MET A 23 -20.18 -12.48 6.45
N TRP A 24 -20.64 -13.66 6.03
CA TRP A 24 -22.07 -14.00 5.98
C TRP A 24 -22.68 -14.20 7.37
N GLY A 25 -21.93 -14.77 8.27
CA GLY A 25 -22.40 -15.22 9.57
C GLY A 25 -22.99 -16.64 9.56
N ASP A 26 -23.52 -17.10 10.67
CA ASP A 26 -24.08 -18.43 10.80
C ASP A 26 -25.52 -18.53 10.29
N GLY A 27 -25.82 -19.63 9.62
CA GLY A 27 -27.14 -20.04 9.19
C GLY A 27 -27.66 -19.40 7.92
N VAL A 28 -28.92 -19.76 7.58
CA VAL A 28 -29.57 -19.31 6.34
C VAL A 28 -29.96 -17.85 6.43
N GLY A 29 -29.51 -17.04 5.47
CA GLY A 29 -29.88 -15.64 5.35
C GLY A 29 -28.96 -14.64 6.04
N GLY A 30 -27.80 -15.09 6.55
CA GLY A 30 -26.84 -14.26 7.25
C GLY A 30 -27.23 -14.03 8.72
N LYS A 31 -26.30 -13.61 9.57
CA LYS A 31 -26.53 -13.64 11.02
C LYS A 31 -25.78 -12.61 11.83
N LEU A 32 -26.17 -12.59 13.12
CA LEU A 32 -25.68 -11.69 14.16
C LEU A 32 -24.17 -11.84 14.43
N ASP A 33 -23.56 -12.97 14.10
CA ASP A 33 -22.11 -13.21 14.25
C ASP A 33 -21.30 -12.87 12.98
N SER A 34 -21.94 -12.30 11.95
CA SER A 34 -21.27 -11.75 10.77
C SER A 34 -20.15 -10.78 11.15
N LYS A 35 -18.96 -10.94 10.57
CA LYS A 35 -17.77 -10.14 10.88
C LYS A 35 -17.16 -9.58 9.61
N PHE A 36 -16.98 -8.27 9.60
CA PHE A 36 -16.29 -7.54 8.54
C PHE A 36 -15.10 -6.76 9.10
N GLY A 37 -14.22 -6.37 8.22
CA GLY A 37 -13.10 -5.53 8.57
C GLY A 37 -12.23 -6.18 9.67
N LEU A 38 -11.78 -5.37 10.61
CA LEU A 38 -10.90 -5.80 11.71
C LEU A 38 -11.58 -6.72 12.75
N GLN A 39 -12.88 -6.97 12.64
CA GLN A 39 -13.57 -7.96 13.47
C GLN A 39 -13.30 -9.39 12.99
N LYS A 40 -12.85 -9.58 11.75
CA LYS A 40 -12.47 -10.90 11.23
C LYS A 40 -11.22 -11.42 12.00
N PRO A 41 -11.09 -12.75 12.17
CA PRO A 41 -9.88 -13.31 12.74
C PRO A 41 -8.67 -13.02 11.84
N LEU A 42 -7.54 -12.69 12.47
CA LEU A 42 -6.27 -12.53 11.75
C LEU A 42 -5.93 -13.82 11.00
N ARG A 43 -5.61 -13.70 9.73
CA ARG A 43 -5.15 -14.80 8.90
C ARG A 43 -3.75 -14.51 8.37
N GLN A 44 -2.99 -15.58 8.20
CA GLN A 44 -1.69 -15.56 7.53
C GLN A 44 -1.89 -15.87 6.05
N PRO A 45 -1.02 -15.38 5.15
CA PRO A 45 -1.01 -15.81 3.76
C PRO A 45 -0.98 -17.33 3.65
N LYS A 46 -1.87 -17.90 2.86
CA LYS A 46 -2.00 -19.35 2.66
C LYS A 46 -1.53 -19.74 1.27
N THR A 47 -0.56 -20.64 1.19
CA THR A 47 -0.06 -21.18 -0.08
C THR A 47 -0.67 -22.54 -0.39
N ILE A 48 -1.08 -22.70 -1.64
CA ILE A 48 -1.67 -23.94 -2.22
C ILE A 48 -0.86 -24.31 -3.44
N ILE A 49 -0.56 -25.58 -3.59
CA ILE A 49 0.08 -26.14 -4.79
C ILE A 49 -0.99 -26.80 -5.66
N LEU A 50 -1.10 -26.33 -6.90
CA LEU A 50 -2.05 -26.85 -7.87
C LEU A 50 -1.31 -27.23 -9.16
N GLY A 51 -1.00 -28.50 -9.33
CA GLY A 51 -0.15 -28.96 -10.43
C GLY A 51 1.24 -28.29 -10.38
N ASN A 52 1.58 -27.57 -11.43
CA ASN A 52 2.80 -26.80 -11.53
C ASN A 52 2.66 -25.33 -11.09
N SER A 53 1.52 -24.98 -10.49
CA SER A 53 1.24 -23.63 -10.01
C SER A 53 1.39 -23.55 -8.50
N LYS A 54 2.03 -22.51 -8.00
CA LYS A 54 2.01 -22.14 -6.59
C LYS A 54 1.12 -20.92 -6.44
N ILE A 55 0.07 -21.03 -5.62
CA ILE A 55 -0.94 -20.00 -5.43
C ILE A 55 -0.93 -19.58 -3.97
N THR A 56 -0.62 -18.31 -3.69
CA THR A 56 -0.68 -17.76 -2.35
C THR A 56 -1.82 -16.76 -2.26
N VAL A 57 -2.66 -16.90 -1.24
CA VAL A 57 -3.84 -16.07 -1.02
C VAL A 57 -3.73 -15.38 0.33
N ASN A 58 -4.09 -14.10 0.36
CA ASN A 58 -4.24 -13.35 1.60
C ASN A 58 -5.52 -12.51 1.57
N PHE A 59 -6.05 -12.23 2.76
CA PHE A 59 -7.25 -11.42 2.95
C PHE A 59 -6.94 -10.21 3.80
N SER A 60 -7.48 -9.06 3.44
CA SER A 60 -7.48 -7.84 4.25
C SER A 60 -8.87 -7.62 4.90
N PRO A 61 -9.00 -6.68 5.84
CA PRO A 61 -7.94 -5.86 6.38
C PRO A 61 -7.13 -6.53 7.49
N ILE A 62 -5.96 -5.95 7.72
CA ILE A 62 -5.14 -6.25 8.89
C ILE A 62 -5.00 -4.99 9.75
N SER A 63 -4.98 -5.14 11.08
CA SER A 63 -4.71 -3.99 11.96
C SER A 63 -3.32 -3.41 11.69
N PRO A 64 -3.17 -2.07 11.63
CA PRO A 64 -1.87 -1.42 11.52
C PRO A 64 -0.87 -1.78 12.65
N THR A 65 -1.39 -2.35 13.76
CA THR A 65 -0.56 -2.82 14.88
C THR A 65 0.06 -4.19 14.65
N GLN A 66 -0.36 -4.89 13.61
CA GLN A 66 0.22 -6.18 13.22
C GLN A 66 1.44 -5.98 12.33
N PRO A 67 2.35 -6.96 12.27
CA PRO A 67 3.50 -6.89 11.36
C PRO A 67 3.05 -6.70 9.91
N TRP A 68 3.61 -5.68 9.24
CA TRP A 68 3.21 -5.34 7.88
C TRP A 68 3.49 -6.49 6.87
N ASN A 69 4.54 -7.26 7.10
CA ASN A 69 4.94 -8.37 6.23
C ASN A 69 3.93 -9.52 6.13
N ILE A 70 2.95 -9.60 7.03
CA ILE A 70 1.85 -10.58 6.95
C ILE A 70 0.58 -10.02 6.33
N SER A 71 0.58 -8.73 5.99
CA SER A 71 -0.53 -8.07 5.33
C SER A 71 -0.59 -8.36 3.83
N SER A 72 -1.66 -7.93 3.16
CA SER A 72 -1.78 -8.02 1.70
C SER A 72 -0.72 -7.17 1.00
N ASN A 73 -0.45 -5.95 1.46
CA ASN A 73 0.64 -5.13 0.92
C ASN A 73 2.01 -5.76 1.20
N GLY A 74 2.20 -6.39 2.38
CA GLY A 74 3.42 -7.14 2.70
C GLY A 74 3.64 -8.36 1.79
N LEU A 75 2.57 -9.08 1.42
CA LEU A 75 2.65 -10.17 0.44
C LEU A 75 3.02 -9.64 -0.96
N ILE A 76 2.43 -8.50 -1.36
CA ILE A 76 2.77 -7.82 -2.62
C ILE A 76 4.25 -7.44 -2.63
N ASP A 77 4.73 -6.78 -1.58
CA ASP A 77 6.12 -6.35 -1.42
C ASP A 77 7.13 -7.50 -1.52
N GLN A 78 6.89 -8.56 -0.76
CA GLN A 78 7.72 -9.77 -0.80
C GLN A 78 7.75 -10.38 -2.20
N THR A 79 6.62 -10.36 -2.91
CA THR A 79 6.54 -10.89 -4.27
C THR A 79 7.26 -9.99 -5.27
N LEU A 80 7.09 -8.66 -5.19
CA LEU A 80 7.85 -7.71 -6.02
C LEU A 80 9.35 -7.87 -5.82
N SER A 81 9.79 -8.03 -4.58
CA SER A 81 11.20 -8.20 -4.20
C SER A 81 11.86 -9.44 -4.79
N THR A 82 11.10 -10.39 -5.35
CA THR A 82 11.66 -11.54 -6.09
C THR A 82 12.07 -11.20 -7.52
N SER A 83 11.68 -10.03 -8.02
CA SER A 83 11.97 -9.64 -9.41
C SER A 83 13.45 -9.43 -9.67
N THR A 84 13.90 -9.91 -10.81
CA THR A 84 15.28 -9.75 -11.28
C THR A 84 15.39 -9.12 -12.67
N LYS A 85 14.27 -8.96 -13.38
CA LYS A 85 14.24 -8.48 -14.78
C LYS A 85 13.18 -7.45 -15.06
N THR A 86 11.91 -7.79 -14.84
CA THR A 86 10.78 -6.96 -15.31
C THR A 86 9.61 -6.96 -14.34
N ILE A 87 8.98 -5.80 -14.19
CA ILE A 87 7.71 -5.65 -13.47
C ILE A 87 6.77 -4.81 -14.33
N ASP A 88 5.61 -5.36 -14.66
CA ASP A 88 4.54 -4.68 -15.39
C ASP A 88 3.31 -4.53 -14.48
N LEU A 89 2.90 -3.28 -14.21
CA LEU A 89 1.83 -2.93 -13.28
C LEU A 89 0.61 -2.39 -14.02
N ALA A 90 -0.59 -2.91 -13.72
CA ALA A 90 -1.85 -2.31 -14.17
C ALA A 90 -2.76 -2.14 -12.96
N LEU A 91 -2.89 -0.89 -12.49
CA LEU A 91 -3.48 -0.59 -11.19
C LEU A 91 -4.58 0.48 -11.28
N PHE A 92 -5.68 0.24 -10.57
CA PHE A 92 -6.74 1.21 -10.40
C PHE A 92 -6.30 2.32 -9.43
N VAL A 93 -5.89 1.96 -8.21
CA VAL A 93 -5.31 2.88 -7.22
C VAL A 93 -3.94 2.35 -6.80
N PHE A 94 -2.96 3.24 -6.81
CA PHE A 94 -1.64 3.00 -6.26
C PHE A 94 -1.25 4.17 -5.36
N SER A 95 -1.29 3.96 -4.04
CA SER A 95 -1.03 4.97 -3.01
C SER A 95 -0.40 4.37 -1.74
N ASP A 96 0.42 3.35 -1.90
CA ASP A 96 1.21 2.79 -0.80
C ASP A 96 2.69 3.07 -1.03
N GLN A 97 3.21 4.04 -0.28
CA GLN A 97 4.59 4.51 -0.39
C GLN A 97 5.62 3.40 -0.16
N GLN A 98 5.31 2.42 0.68
CA GLN A 98 6.25 1.31 0.95
C GLN A 98 6.46 0.46 -0.31
N LEU A 99 5.37 0.19 -1.04
CA LEU A 99 5.44 -0.52 -2.33
C LEU A 99 6.17 0.32 -3.40
N ALA A 100 5.96 1.64 -3.41
CA ALA A 100 6.69 2.53 -4.31
C ALA A 100 8.18 2.54 -4.01
N ASN A 101 8.58 2.55 -2.74
CA ASN A 101 9.99 2.46 -2.33
C ASN A 101 10.64 1.13 -2.75
N THR A 102 9.92 0.03 -2.66
CA THR A 102 10.40 -1.27 -3.12
C THR A 102 10.63 -1.26 -4.64
N LEU A 103 9.70 -0.69 -5.39
CA LEU A 103 9.87 -0.53 -6.84
C LEU A 103 11.05 0.39 -7.19
N GLU A 104 11.27 1.51 -6.46
CA GLU A 104 12.43 2.37 -6.66
C GLU A 104 13.74 1.60 -6.45
N ASN A 105 13.84 0.85 -5.35
CA ASN A 105 15.01 0.02 -5.06
C ASN A 105 15.27 -1.03 -6.17
N LEU A 106 14.24 -1.66 -6.70
CA LEU A 106 14.34 -2.62 -7.80
C LEU A 106 14.75 -1.94 -9.10
N HIS A 107 14.23 -0.73 -9.37
CA HIS A 107 14.65 0.08 -10.52
C HIS A 107 16.14 0.43 -10.44
N ASP A 108 16.63 0.83 -9.28
CA ASP A 108 18.06 1.11 -9.05
C ASP A 108 18.93 -0.14 -9.27
N GLN A 109 18.41 -1.34 -9.02
CA GLN A 109 19.00 -2.63 -9.32
C GLN A 109 18.83 -3.05 -10.80
N LYS A 110 18.29 -2.15 -11.66
CA LYS A 110 18.11 -2.35 -13.11
C LYS A 110 16.94 -3.27 -13.50
N VAL A 111 16.00 -3.51 -12.60
CA VAL A 111 14.71 -4.10 -12.97
C VAL A 111 13.96 -3.10 -13.86
N GLN A 112 13.47 -3.56 -15.00
CA GLN A 112 12.66 -2.74 -15.90
C GLN A 112 11.23 -2.68 -15.40
N ILE A 113 10.73 -1.47 -15.13
CA ILE A 113 9.40 -1.26 -14.58
C ILE A 113 8.54 -0.47 -15.57
N ARG A 114 7.34 -0.97 -15.85
CA ARG A 114 6.32 -0.27 -16.62
C ARG A 114 5.02 -0.23 -15.81
N ALA A 115 4.33 0.91 -15.80
CA ALA A 115 3.11 1.06 -15.04
C ALA A 115 1.99 1.71 -15.86
N LEU A 116 0.80 1.15 -15.70
CA LEU A 116 -0.48 1.69 -16.13
C LEU A 116 -1.33 2.01 -14.91
N ILE A 117 -1.69 3.27 -14.74
CA ILE A 117 -2.54 3.70 -13.63
C ILE A 117 -3.84 4.30 -14.20
N GLU A 118 -4.95 4.08 -13.51
CA GLU A 118 -6.24 4.67 -13.88
C GLU A 118 -6.15 6.20 -13.96
N PRO A 119 -6.60 6.84 -15.05
CA PRO A 119 -6.49 8.29 -15.25
C PRO A 119 -7.06 9.14 -14.11
N GLN A 120 -8.11 8.68 -13.44
CA GLN A 120 -8.75 9.40 -12.33
C GLN A 120 -7.88 9.47 -11.08
N PHE A 121 -6.93 8.54 -10.94
CA PHE A 121 -6.07 8.40 -9.77
C PHE A 121 -4.60 8.68 -10.04
N ALA A 122 -4.13 8.53 -11.28
CA ALA A 122 -2.71 8.64 -11.64
C ALA A 122 -2.05 9.98 -11.24
N TYR A 123 -2.84 11.06 -11.20
CA TYR A 123 -2.31 12.40 -10.95
C TYR A 123 -2.89 13.05 -9.69
N ARG A 124 -3.35 12.24 -8.75
CA ARG A 124 -3.76 12.71 -7.42
C ARG A 124 -2.53 12.93 -6.53
N PRO A 125 -2.57 13.85 -5.55
CA PRO A 125 -1.44 14.11 -4.65
C PRO A 125 -0.88 12.84 -4.00
N TYR A 126 -1.73 11.87 -3.68
CA TYR A 126 -1.40 10.60 -3.05
C TYR A 126 -0.98 9.49 -4.02
N SER A 127 -0.78 9.79 -5.31
CA SER A 127 -0.50 8.75 -6.32
C SER A 127 0.97 8.47 -6.45
N GLU A 128 1.37 7.24 -6.22
CA GLU A 128 2.74 6.76 -6.41
C GLU A 128 3.18 6.80 -7.88
N ALA A 129 2.23 6.95 -8.83
CA ALA A 129 2.58 7.20 -10.23
C ALA A 129 3.36 8.50 -10.39
N LEU A 130 3.05 9.53 -9.59
CA LEU A 130 3.79 10.79 -9.59
C LEU A 130 5.19 10.58 -9.05
N ASP A 131 5.35 9.86 -7.96
CA ASP A 131 6.65 9.53 -7.38
C ASP A 131 7.54 8.80 -8.38
N MET A 132 7.00 7.78 -9.06
CA MET A 132 7.70 7.06 -10.12
C MET A 132 8.16 7.97 -11.26
N MET A 133 7.40 9.02 -11.57
CA MET A 133 7.73 10.02 -12.60
C MET A 133 8.61 11.16 -12.07
N GLY A 134 8.92 11.20 -10.77
CA GLY A 134 9.75 12.24 -10.15
C GLY A 134 9.01 13.55 -9.87
N PHE A 135 7.69 13.50 -9.66
CA PHE A 135 6.88 14.69 -9.40
C PHE A 135 6.13 14.59 -8.08
N SER A 136 5.89 15.75 -7.47
CA SER A 136 4.97 15.92 -6.35
C SER A 136 3.88 16.91 -6.72
N VAL A 137 2.66 16.61 -6.31
CA VAL A 137 1.51 17.54 -6.38
C VAL A 137 1.07 17.84 -4.97
N SER A 138 0.99 19.11 -4.62
CA SER A 138 0.46 19.51 -3.33
C SER A 138 -1.06 19.56 -3.32
N ASP A 139 -1.67 19.42 -2.16
CA ASP A 139 -3.07 19.78 -1.91
C ASP A 139 -3.11 20.93 -0.91
N ASN A 140 -3.65 22.09 -1.35
CA ASN A 140 -3.70 23.32 -0.53
C ASN A 140 -2.35 23.70 0.10
N CYS A 141 -1.30 23.73 -0.71
CA CYS A 141 0.08 24.00 -0.26
C CYS A 141 0.60 23.01 0.79
N LYS A 142 0.18 21.76 0.74
CA LYS A 142 0.72 20.69 1.59
C LYS A 142 0.99 19.46 0.74
N TYR A 143 2.18 18.91 0.88
CA TYR A 143 2.48 17.57 0.38
C TYR A 143 1.99 16.52 1.37
N GLU A 144 1.69 15.32 0.88
CA GLU A 144 1.49 14.19 1.78
C GLU A 144 2.77 13.89 2.55
N VAL A 145 2.63 13.47 3.80
CA VAL A 145 3.76 13.33 4.75
C VAL A 145 4.79 12.33 4.25
N ASP A 146 4.33 11.30 3.55
CA ASP A 146 5.18 10.20 3.09
C ASP A 146 5.55 10.29 1.61
N ASN A 147 5.07 11.33 0.88
CA ASN A 147 5.34 11.49 -0.55
C ASN A 147 6.84 11.62 -0.82
N ARG A 148 7.38 10.75 -1.67
CA ARG A 148 8.82 10.69 -2.01
C ARG A 148 9.05 10.44 -3.49
N PRO A 149 9.11 11.49 -4.31
CA PRO A 149 9.48 11.36 -5.71
C PRO A 149 10.80 10.60 -5.90
N TRP A 150 10.83 9.71 -6.86
CA TRP A 150 12.02 8.89 -7.14
C TRP A 150 13.21 9.76 -7.55
N LYS A 151 14.38 9.41 -7.06
CA LYS A 151 15.65 10.07 -7.43
C LYS A 151 16.00 9.84 -8.90
N ASN A 152 15.70 8.63 -9.39
CA ASN A 152 15.90 8.21 -10.77
C ASN A 152 14.52 7.92 -11.38
N PRO A 153 13.76 8.97 -11.79
CA PRO A 153 12.41 8.79 -12.29
C PRO A 153 12.38 8.02 -13.61
N ILE A 154 11.25 7.36 -13.86
CA ILE A 154 11.04 6.57 -15.08
C ILE A 154 9.98 7.20 -15.99
N SER A 155 10.19 7.07 -17.29
CA SER A 155 9.26 7.56 -18.34
C SER A 155 8.26 6.49 -18.80
N THR A 156 8.27 5.32 -18.17
CA THR A 156 7.47 4.14 -18.52
C THR A 156 6.17 4.04 -17.71
N VAL A 157 5.79 5.09 -17.02
CA VAL A 157 4.50 5.25 -16.34
C VAL A 157 3.54 6.02 -17.24
N GLY A 158 2.30 5.56 -17.33
CA GLY A 158 1.29 6.26 -18.11
C GLY A 158 -0.12 5.84 -17.78
N VAL A 159 -1.06 6.45 -18.49
CA VAL A 159 -2.49 6.15 -18.40
C VAL A 159 -2.97 5.53 -19.71
N PRO A 160 -3.82 4.48 -19.66
CA PRO A 160 -4.34 3.86 -20.87
C PRO A 160 -5.36 4.79 -21.55
N ILE A 161 -5.43 4.70 -22.88
CA ILE A 161 -6.50 5.32 -23.65
C ILE A 161 -7.64 4.31 -23.74
N LEU A 162 -8.72 4.57 -23.01
CA LEU A 162 -9.90 3.72 -22.95
C LEU A 162 -11.10 4.40 -23.63
N PRO A 163 -12.09 3.62 -24.10
CA PRO A 163 -13.38 4.16 -24.52
C PRO A 163 -14.05 4.99 -23.43
N GLN A 164 -14.89 5.92 -23.83
CA GLN A 164 -15.62 6.78 -22.90
C GLN A 164 -16.49 5.92 -21.95
N GLY A 165 -16.37 6.15 -20.65
CA GLY A 165 -17.07 5.42 -19.60
C GLY A 165 -16.36 4.16 -19.09
N ASP A 166 -15.31 3.71 -19.78
CA ASP A 166 -14.48 2.61 -19.31
C ASP A 166 -13.47 3.06 -18.26
N LEU A 167 -13.13 2.16 -17.34
CA LEU A 167 -12.11 2.36 -16.31
C LEU A 167 -11.04 1.26 -16.40
N LEU A 168 -9.80 1.60 -16.08
CA LEU A 168 -8.76 0.63 -15.78
C LEU A 168 -8.97 0.11 -14.36
N HIS A 169 -9.86 -0.87 -14.18
CA HIS A 169 -10.16 -1.38 -12.84
C HIS A 169 -9.31 -2.61 -12.46
N HIS A 170 -8.19 -2.80 -13.12
CA HIS A 170 -7.22 -3.85 -12.81
C HIS A 170 -6.47 -3.55 -11.49
N LYS A 171 -6.03 -4.61 -10.84
CA LYS A 171 -5.12 -4.60 -9.70
C LYS A 171 -4.18 -5.79 -9.88
N PHE A 172 -3.30 -5.71 -10.88
CA PHE A 172 -2.36 -6.78 -11.11
C PHE A 172 -0.95 -6.29 -11.43
N ALA A 173 0.01 -7.15 -11.14
CA ALA A 173 1.37 -7.06 -11.63
C ALA A 173 1.80 -8.37 -12.28
N VAL A 174 2.67 -8.27 -13.29
CA VAL A 174 3.40 -9.41 -13.86
C VAL A 174 4.87 -9.23 -13.56
N ILE A 175 5.48 -10.23 -12.95
CA ILE A 175 6.86 -10.23 -12.49
C ILE A 175 7.62 -11.26 -13.28
N ASP A 176 8.68 -10.85 -13.98
CA ASP A 176 9.61 -11.67 -14.75
C ASP A 176 8.94 -12.66 -15.73
N HIS A 177 7.72 -12.37 -16.18
CA HIS A 177 6.85 -13.26 -16.98
C HIS A 177 6.60 -14.63 -16.31
N GLN A 178 6.77 -14.74 -15.00
CA GLN A 178 6.64 -15.97 -14.23
C GLN A 178 5.55 -15.90 -13.17
N THR A 179 5.38 -14.74 -12.55
CA THR A 179 4.51 -14.56 -11.40
C THR A 179 3.50 -13.45 -11.66
N VAL A 180 2.27 -13.66 -11.22
CA VAL A 180 1.19 -12.67 -11.25
C VAL A 180 0.75 -12.37 -9.82
N ILE A 181 0.64 -11.09 -9.51
CA ILE A 181 -0.13 -10.60 -8.37
C ILE A 181 -1.47 -10.12 -8.91
N THR A 182 -2.58 -10.52 -8.31
CA THR A 182 -3.93 -10.05 -8.71
C THR A 182 -4.91 -10.13 -7.55
N GLY A 183 -6.15 -9.71 -7.75
CA GLY A 183 -7.23 -9.74 -6.75
C GLY A 183 -8.11 -8.50 -6.81
N SER A 184 -8.86 -8.27 -5.74
CA SER A 184 -9.67 -7.05 -5.57
C SER A 184 -8.90 -5.92 -4.87
N HIS A 185 -7.78 -6.25 -4.24
CA HIS A 185 -6.99 -5.39 -3.38
C HIS A 185 -6.30 -4.26 -4.15
N ASN A 186 -6.68 -3.01 -3.92
CA ASN A 186 -5.93 -1.85 -4.39
C ASN A 186 -4.59 -1.74 -3.63
N TRP A 187 -3.58 -1.21 -4.29
CA TRP A 187 -2.26 -1.04 -3.67
C TRP A 187 -2.24 0.24 -2.82
N SER A 188 -2.92 0.17 -1.68
CA SER A 188 -3.15 1.31 -0.79
C SER A 188 -3.25 0.87 0.67
N GLN A 189 -2.98 1.79 1.59
CA GLN A 189 -3.20 1.56 3.01
C GLN A 189 -4.68 1.34 3.34
N ALA A 190 -5.60 2.01 2.65
CA ALA A 190 -7.03 1.83 2.85
C ALA A 190 -7.46 0.38 2.55
N ALA A 191 -6.96 -0.21 1.45
CA ALA A 191 -7.21 -1.61 1.13
C ALA A 191 -6.57 -2.55 2.15
N ASN A 192 -5.36 -2.23 2.61
CA ASN A 192 -4.59 -3.05 3.54
C ASN A 192 -5.19 -3.08 4.96
N ASN A 193 -5.71 -1.95 5.44
CA ASN A 193 -6.10 -1.76 6.83
C ASN A 193 -7.59 -1.51 7.06
N GLY A 194 -8.38 -1.27 6.02
CA GLY A 194 -9.79 -0.89 6.14
C GLY A 194 -10.77 -1.73 5.34
N ASN A 195 -10.39 -2.24 4.16
CA ASN A 195 -11.31 -2.92 3.25
C ASN A 195 -11.21 -4.43 3.33
N ASP A 196 -12.34 -5.10 3.13
CA ASP A 196 -12.40 -6.55 2.95
C ASP A 196 -12.06 -6.90 1.51
N GLU A 197 -10.80 -7.27 1.27
CA GLU A 197 -10.25 -7.55 -0.07
C GLU A 197 -9.51 -8.88 -0.09
N ILE A 198 -9.23 -9.36 -1.30
CA ILE A 198 -8.40 -10.54 -1.55
C ILE A 198 -7.19 -10.17 -2.42
N SER A 199 -6.02 -10.66 -2.03
CA SER A 199 -4.79 -10.67 -2.82
C SER A 199 -4.40 -12.09 -3.16
N ILE A 200 -4.04 -12.33 -4.42
CA ILE A 200 -3.65 -13.64 -4.93
C ILE A 200 -2.31 -13.49 -5.67
N VAL A 201 -1.34 -14.29 -5.31
CA VAL A 201 -0.08 -14.46 -6.05
C VAL A 201 -0.09 -15.81 -6.73
N ILE A 202 0.20 -15.84 -8.03
CA ILE A 202 0.24 -17.07 -8.84
C ILE A 202 1.60 -17.18 -9.50
N GLU A 203 2.39 -18.13 -9.07
CA GLU A 203 3.65 -18.51 -9.71
C GLU A 203 3.35 -19.55 -10.78
N ASN A 204 3.15 -19.11 -12.02
CA ASN A 204 2.91 -19.93 -13.20
C ASN A 204 3.15 -19.12 -14.49
N PRO A 205 4.11 -19.49 -15.35
CA PRO A 205 4.43 -18.72 -16.56
C PRO A 205 3.28 -18.64 -17.56
N THR A 206 2.43 -19.67 -17.65
CA THR A 206 1.28 -19.66 -18.56
C THR A 206 0.26 -18.62 -18.13
N VAL A 207 -0.06 -18.56 -16.83
CA VAL A 207 -0.94 -17.53 -16.27
C VAL A 207 -0.32 -16.15 -16.44
N ALA A 208 0.98 -15.99 -16.11
CA ALA A 208 1.70 -14.75 -16.29
C ALA A 208 1.65 -14.23 -17.73
N ASN A 209 1.80 -15.10 -18.72
CA ASN A 209 1.70 -14.75 -20.13
C ASN A 209 0.30 -14.27 -20.55
N HIS A 210 -0.77 -14.73 -19.92
CA HIS A 210 -2.12 -14.21 -20.17
C HIS A 210 -2.26 -12.76 -19.66
N PHE A 211 -1.80 -12.47 -18.46
CA PHE A 211 -1.80 -11.12 -17.91
C PHE A 211 -0.85 -10.20 -18.68
N GLN A 212 0.30 -10.72 -19.11
CA GLN A 212 1.26 -9.97 -19.91
C GLN A 212 0.67 -9.52 -21.26
N ARG A 213 -0.12 -10.36 -21.91
CA ARG A 213 -0.81 -9.99 -23.15
C ARG A 213 -1.82 -8.87 -22.91
N GLU A 214 -2.58 -8.93 -21.83
CA GLU A 214 -3.52 -7.86 -21.48
C GLU A 214 -2.77 -6.57 -21.14
N PHE A 215 -1.71 -6.64 -20.34
CA PHE A 215 -0.87 -5.49 -20.08
C PHE A 215 -0.36 -4.86 -21.38
N ASN A 216 0.25 -5.64 -22.26
CA ASN A 216 0.80 -5.15 -23.53
C ASN A 216 -0.29 -4.55 -24.44
N ARG A 217 -1.49 -5.13 -24.47
CA ARG A 217 -2.64 -4.59 -25.22
C ARG A 217 -3.03 -3.19 -24.75
N LEU A 218 -3.06 -2.98 -23.44
CA LEU A 218 -3.36 -1.69 -22.83
C LEU A 218 -2.19 -0.72 -22.99
N TYR A 219 -0.97 -1.20 -22.74
CA TYR A 219 0.25 -0.40 -22.79
C TYR A 219 0.60 0.07 -24.21
N GLY A 220 0.20 -0.65 -25.25
CA GLY A 220 0.37 -0.25 -26.63
C GLY A 220 -0.42 1.03 -27.04
N LYS A 221 -1.34 1.49 -26.17
CA LYS A 221 -2.17 2.69 -26.37
C LYS A 221 -2.18 3.51 -25.09
N ILE A 222 -1.05 4.13 -24.76
CA ILE A 222 -0.91 4.93 -23.54
C ILE A 222 -0.55 6.38 -23.83
N LYS A 223 -0.81 7.23 -22.83
CA LYS A 223 -0.17 8.54 -22.69
C LYS A 223 0.79 8.43 -21.51
N THR A 224 2.08 8.56 -21.79
CA THR A 224 3.13 8.57 -20.76
C THR A 224 3.41 9.97 -20.25
N GLY A 225 3.93 10.06 -19.04
CA GLY A 225 4.35 11.30 -18.40
C GLY A 225 3.19 12.18 -17.93
N LEU A 226 3.52 13.40 -17.56
CA LEU A 226 2.55 14.38 -17.08
C LEU A 226 1.76 15.02 -18.22
N PRO A 227 0.42 15.06 -18.15
CA PRO A 227 -0.38 15.91 -19.02
C PRO A 227 -0.08 17.40 -18.78
N ALA A 228 -0.17 18.20 -19.84
CA ALA A 228 0.12 19.64 -19.77
C ALA A 228 -0.71 20.39 -18.71
N ASN A 229 -1.97 19.99 -18.50
CA ASN A 229 -2.82 20.58 -17.47
C ASN A 229 -2.34 20.25 -16.04
N ILE A 230 -1.77 19.07 -15.81
CA ILE A 230 -1.20 18.69 -14.52
C ILE A 230 0.13 19.44 -14.31
N GLN A 231 0.98 19.53 -15.33
CA GLN A 231 2.20 20.33 -15.28
C GLN A 231 1.87 21.80 -14.95
N SER A 232 0.88 22.38 -15.63
CA SER A 232 0.44 23.75 -15.35
C SER A 232 -0.08 23.94 -13.93
N LYS A 233 -0.72 22.90 -13.36
CA LYS A 233 -1.16 22.92 -11.97
C LYS A 233 0.04 22.94 -11.00
N ILE A 234 1.01 22.07 -11.21
CA ILE A 234 2.26 22.04 -10.42
C ILE A 234 2.97 23.41 -10.49
N ASP A 235 3.14 23.95 -11.70
CA ASP A 235 3.80 25.25 -11.90
C ASP A 235 3.05 26.39 -11.20
N ALA A 236 1.72 26.35 -11.16
CA ALA A 236 0.91 27.33 -10.47
C ALA A 236 1.04 27.19 -8.95
N GLU A 237 1.02 25.98 -8.43
CA GLU A 237 1.18 25.69 -7.00
C GLU A 237 2.55 26.12 -6.48
N VAL A 238 3.62 25.85 -7.22
CA VAL A 238 4.99 26.31 -6.86
C VAL A 238 5.05 27.83 -6.76
N LYS A 239 4.32 28.57 -7.61
CA LYS A 239 4.25 30.04 -7.54
C LYS A 239 3.41 30.56 -6.39
N GLN A 240 2.31 29.87 -6.07
CA GLN A 240 1.39 30.28 -5.00
C GLN A 240 1.89 29.89 -3.62
N CYS A 241 2.72 28.85 -3.54
CA CYS A 241 3.18 28.25 -2.30
C CYS A 241 4.72 28.31 -2.17
N PRO A 242 5.34 29.51 -2.18
CA PRO A 242 6.80 29.64 -2.26
C PRO A 242 7.56 29.11 -1.03
N GLN A 243 6.86 28.69 0.02
CA GLN A 243 7.44 28.15 1.25
C GLN A 243 7.31 26.62 1.36
N ILE A 244 6.76 25.93 0.36
CA ILE A 244 6.75 24.49 0.39
C ILE A 244 8.15 24.01 -0.01
N GLN A 245 8.87 23.46 0.97
CA GLN A 245 10.03 22.64 0.65
C GLN A 245 9.52 21.35 -0.01
N GLU A 246 10.00 21.05 -1.22
CA GLU A 246 9.80 19.72 -1.79
C GLU A 246 10.24 18.66 -0.77
N PRO A 247 9.52 17.53 -0.66
CA PRO A 247 9.95 16.45 0.20
C PRO A 247 11.36 16.05 -0.24
N THR A 248 12.34 16.48 0.53
CA THR A 248 13.73 16.09 0.27
C THR A 248 13.81 14.59 0.43
N SER A 249 14.28 13.92 -0.62
CA SER A 249 14.59 12.50 -0.62
C SER A 249 15.52 12.18 0.56
N SER A 250 14.93 11.97 1.72
CA SER A 250 15.67 11.55 2.92
C SER A 250 15.98 10.07 2.74
N THR A 251 17.22 9.73 2.86
CA THR A 251 17.78 8.38 2.94
C THR A 251 16.82 7.43 3.64
N ILE A 252 16.66 6.24 3.07
CA ILE A 252 16.01 5.07 3.69
C ILE A 252 16.44 5.00 5.16
N SER A 253 15.62 5.53 6.04
CA SER A 253 15.74 5.24 7.45
C SER A 253 14.96 3.94 7.67
N THR A 254 15.67 2.88 8.08
CA THR A 254 15.10 1.82 8.90
C THR A 254 13.99 2.40 9.79
N PRO A 255 12.90 1.69 10.09
CA PRO A 255 11.79 2.22 10.85
C PRO A 255 12.34 2.91 12.10
N THR A 256 12.39 4.23 12.04
CA THR A 256 13.01 5.03 13.10
C THR A 256 12.02 4.98 14.24
N LYS A 257 12.46 4.37 15.36
CA LYS A 257 11.67 4.38 16.60
C LYS A 257 11.30 5.82 16.92
N ILE A 258 10.04 6.07 17.20
CA ILE A 258 9.55 7.41 17.56
C ILE A 258 10.15 7.81 18.88
N ASN A 259 10.99 8.84 18.88
CA ASN A 259 11.56 9.35 20.11
C ASN A 259 10.53 10.21 20.85
N LEU A 260 9.98 9.69 21.95
CA LEU A 260 8.90 10.34 22.70
C LEU A 260 9.32 11.69 23.27
N ASN A 261 10.62 11.91 23.47
CA ASN A 261 11.15 13.16 24.01
C ASN A 261 11.29 14.28 22.96
N THR A 262 11.32 13.94 21.68
CA THR A 262 11.57 14.92 20.60
C THR A 262 10.50 14.90 19.50
N ALA A 263 9.72 13.83 19.38
CA ALA A 263 8.71 13.67 18.35
C ALA A 263 7.70 14.83 18.32
N THR A 264 7.31 15.24 17.13
CA THR A 264 6.23 16.21 16.92
C THR A 264 4.88 15.61 17.33
N GLN A 265 3.85 16.43 17.49
CA GLN A 265 2.51 15.96 17.77
C GLN A 265 2.02 15.00 16.68
N ALA A 266 2.27 15.31 15.40
CA ALA A 266 1.89 14.48 14.27
C ALA A 266 2.57 13.09 14.30
N GLU A 267 3.86 13.04 14.63
CA GLU A 267 4.59 11.76 14.80
C GLU A 267 4.04 10.96 15.99
N LEU A 268 3.70 11.60 17.10
CA LEU A 268 3.08 10.92 18.24
C LEU A 268 1.70 10.36 17.88
N GLU A 269 0.93 11.05 17.07
CA GLU A 269 -0.41 10.60 16.62
C GLU A 269 -0.33 9.36 15.69
N THR A 270 0.86 9.03 15.14
CA THR A 270 1.07 7.78 14.40
C THR A 270 1.20 6.56 15.32
N LEU A 271 1.45 6.75 16.61
CA LEU A 271 1.53 5.65 17.56
C LEU A 271 0.17 4.99 17.80
N PRO A 272 0.11 3.65 17.87
CA PRO A 272 -1.13 2.92 18.10
C PRO A 272 -1.88 3.38 19.34
N GLY A 273 -3.08 3.93 19.15
CA GLY A 273 -3.94 4.41 20.24
C GLY A 273 -3.65 5.84 20.71
N VAL A 274 -2.78 6.57 20.04
CA VAL A 274 -2.52 7.98 20.32
C VAL A 274 -3.36 8.84 19.37
N GLY A 275 -4.35 9.50 19.93
CA GLY A 275 -5.04 10.60 19.25
C GLY A 275 -4.55 11.95 19.76
N LYS A 276 -5.02 13.04 19.14
CA LYS A 276 -4.60 14.41 19.41
C LYS A 276 -4.48 14.77 20.90
N LYS A 277 -5.51 14.42 21.70
CA LYS A 277 -5.52 14.70 23.15
C LYS A 277 -4.46 13.93 23.94
N LEU A 278 -4.10 12.73 23.49
CA LEU A 278 -3.07 11.93 24.16
C LEU A 278 -1.67 12.38 23.72
N ALA A 279 -1.49 12.74 22.46
CA ALA A 279 -0.24 13.35 21.97
C ALA A 279 0.10 14.64 22.73
N GLU A 280 -0.89 15.52 22.93
CA GLU A 280 -0.73 16.73 23.75
C GLU A 280 -0.28 16.42 25.19
N LYS A 281 -0.87 15.39 25.83
CA LYS A 281 -0.48 14.96 27.16
C LYS A 281 0.95 14.41 27.21
N ILE A 282 1.38 13.67 26.19
CA ILE A 282 2.75 13.19 26.08
C ILE A 282 3.73 14.36 25.99
N ILE A 283 3.41 15.37 25.16
CA ILE A 283 4.23 16.57 25.01
C ILE A 283 4.36 17.32 26.33
N ILE A 284 3.25 17.57 27.02
CA ILE A 284 3.23 18.24 28.31
C ILE A 284 4.06 17.46 29.36
N ALA A 285 3.90 16.14 29.40
CA ALA A 285 4.62 15.29 30.35
C ALA A 285 6.14 15.31 30.12
N ARG A 286 6.61 15.25 28.87
CA ARG A 286 8.05 15.31 28.56
C ARG A 286 8.69 16.69 28.82
N GLU A 287 7.90 17.77 28.79
CA GLU A 287 8.35 19.10 29.16
C GLU A 287 8.60 19.22 30.67
N GLN A 288 7.81 18.48 31.46
CA GLN A 288 8.01 18.42 32.93
C GLN A 288 9.16 17.49 33.29
N GLN A 289 9.22 16.32 32.68
CA GLN A 289 10.29 15.34 32.90
C GLN A 289 10.50 14.50 31.62
N LYS A 290 11.76 14.39 31.17
CA LYS A 290 12.14 13.54 30.05
C LYS A 290 11.90 12.08 30.40
N PHE A 291 11.35 11.32 29.44
CA PHE A 291 11.16 9.89 29.57
C PHE A 291 12.49 9.15 29.42
N THR A 292 12.68 8.16 30.23
CA THR A 292 13.87 7.27 30.21
C THR A 292 13.48 5.80 30.17
N SER A 293 12.20 5.49 30.39
CA SER A 293 11.67 4.13 30.41
C SER A 293 10.19 4.09 30.01
N LEU A 294 9.68 2.89 29.67
CA LEU A 294 8.26 2.65 29.46
C LEU A 294 7.41 2.95 30.70
N GLU A 295 8.01 2.77 31.88
CA GLU A 295 7.35 3.02 33.16
C GLU A 295 7.06 4.51 33.36
N ASP A 296 7.94 5.40 32.90
CA ASP A 296 7.70 6.83 32.96
C ASP A 296 6.53 7.24 32.08
N VAL A 297 6.45 6.64 30.91
CA VAL A 297 5.38 6.89 29.94
C VAL A 297 4.04 6.33 30.44
N GLY A 298 4.06 5.21 31.16
CA GLY A 298 2.89 4.59 31.78
C GLY A 298 2.21 5.45 32.86
N LYS A 299 2.92 6.43 33.42
CA LYS A 299 2.38 7.40 34.39
C LYS A 299 1.42 8.41 33.77
N ILE A 300 1.41 8.53 32.43
CA ILE A 300 0.58 9.51 31.72
C ILE A 300 -0.89 9.03 31.73
N PRO A 301 -1.84 9.86 32.23
CA PRO A 301 -3.25 9.50 32.25
C PRO A 301 -3.82 9.25 30.85
N GLY A 302 -4.26 8.01 30.60
CA GLY A 302 -4.79 7.56 29.31
C GLY A 302 -3.87 6.59 28.57
N ILE A 303 -2.68 6.29 29.10
CA ILE A 303 -1.80 5.24 28.63
C ILE A 303 -1.98 4.02 29.53
N SER A 304 -2.33 2.89 28.95
CA SER A 304 -2.49 1.62 29.66
C SER A 304 -1.33 0.67 29.33
N ASP A 305 -1.13 -0.36 30.15
CA ASP A 305 -0.13 -1.40 29.88
C ASP A 305 -0.33 -2.05 28.52
N LYS A 306 -1.59 -2.21 28.07
CA LYS A 306 -1.93 -2.65 26.72
C LYS A 306 -1.45 -1.68 25.62
N THR A 307 -1.43 -0.40 25.92
CA THR A 307 -0.93 0.63 24.99
C THR A 307 0.59 0.59 24.94
N LEU A 308 1.25 0.50 26.11
CA LEU A 308 2.70 0.39 26.21
C LEU A 308 3.24 -0.87 25.50
N ALA A 309 2.57 -2.01 25.66
CA ALA A 309 2.93 -3.23 24.95
C ALA A 309 2.89 -3.12 23.42
N LYS A 310 2.02 -2.24 22.88
CA LYS A 310 1.97 -1.97 21.45
C LYS A 310 3.11 -1.06 20.98
N TRP A 311 3.70 -0.29 21.87
CA TRP A 311 4.79 0.64 21.57
C TRP A 311 6.17 0.02 21.74
N GLU A 312 6.25 -1.13 22.37
CA GLU A 312 7.49 -1.86 22.56
C GLU A 312 8.16 -2.16 21.20
N GLY A 313 9.37 -1.70 21.02
CA GLY A 313 10.12 -1.84 19.77
C GLY A 313 9.93 -0.72 18.75
N ILE A 314 8.88 0.12 18.85
CA ILE A 314 8.60 1.22 17.91
C ILE A 314 8.84 2.62 18.51
N ILE A 315 9.14 2.71 19.80
CA ILE A 315 9.50 3.97 20.46
C ILE A 315 10.93 3.95 21.00
N THR A 316 11.44 5.16 21.27
CA THR A 316 12.72 5.41 21.95
C THR A 316 12.62 6.72 22.76
N TRP A 317 13.61 7.06 23.55
CA TRP A 317 13.79 8.27 24.34
C TRP A 317 15.08 9.00 24.05
#